data_cc24fbdc4fc2555b0486b30d42ef0811
#
_entry.id   cc24fbdc4fc2555b0486b30d42ef0811
#
_cell.length_a   1.000
_cell.length_b   1.000
_cell.length_c   1.000
_cell.angle_alpha   90.00
_cell.angle_beta   90.00
_cell.angle_gamma   90.00
#
_symmetry.space_group_name_H-M   'P 1'
#
loop_
_entity.id
_entity.type
_entity.pdbx_description
1 polymer ?
#
loop_
_entity_poly.entity_id
_entity_poly.type
_entity_poly.pdbx_seq_one_letter_code
_entity_poly.pdbx_strand_id
1 'polypeptide(L)'
;MGCSIFPTITLPVFALIIAITGSPLSVQARESEMPHLIQTVTEQDVFEGMLALDLFKTPVLETEDCAKAYENVKSCVVRIQMGNAHGSGIIWEITPEKIVVATNKHVLEYWRDEDSYVYFEQGHYADAAILGVSDQYDVGFLAIDTYQFSYEDIEKFRTARINEEIYEKLRLGDEMFSVDSASDTEEAEYFEATVGDTHMYIEYFDAYMLYGYGFAKEGMSGGGTFDGRGYLIGMTTGGTYWNETAGVPLPDIVEAYEEIVQMKSENMAE
;
A
#
# COMPACT_ATOMS: atom_id res chain seq x y z
N MET A 1 -43.55 -25.46 -0.62
CA MET A 1 -43.05 -26.14 -1.81
C MET A 1 -42.27 -25.09 -2.61
N GLY A 2 -41.01 -25.11 -2.81
CA GLY A 2 -39.86 -25.94 -2.55
C GLY A 2 -38.66 -25.03 -2.48
N CYS A 3 -37.90 -25.23 -1.44
CA CYS A 3 -36.66 -24.54 -1.19
C CYS A 3 -35.60 -25.16 -2.12
N SER A 4 -34.90 -24.33 -2.90
CA SER A 4 -33.72 -24.81 -3.64
C SER A 4 -32.51 -24.05 -3.08
N ILE A 5 -31.77 -24.77 -2.25
CA ILE A 5 -30.48 -24.34 -1.68
C ILE A 5 -29.42 -24.72 -2.71
N PHE A 6 -28.77 -23.75 -3.34
CA PHE A 6 -27.53 -24.01 -4.10
C PHE A 6 -26.34 -23.79 -3.15
N PRO A 7 -25.46 -24.76 -3.01
CA PRO A 7 -24.22 -24.56 -2.26
C PRO A 7 -23.26 -23.73 -3.10
N THR A 8 -22.78 -22.67 -2.50
CA THR A 8 -21.66 -21.87 -3.02
C THR A 8 -20.41 -22.75 -3.02
N ILE A 9 -19.94 -23.12 -4.19
CA ILE A 9 -18.67 -23.81 -4.35
C ILE A 9 -17.60 -22.75 -4.44
N THR A 10 -16.90 -22.54 -3.36
CA THR A 10 -15.60 -21.86 -3.36
C THR A 10 -14.60 -22.81 -4.03
N LEU A 11 -14.23 -22.52 -5.25
CA LEU A 11 -13.13 -23.19 -5.95
C LEU A 11 -11.82 -22.57 -5.48
N PRO A 12 -10.86 -23.36 -5.01
CA PRO A 12 -9.53 -22.85 -4.72
C PRO A 12 -8.82 -22.45 -6.02
N VAL A 13 -8.06 -21.37 -5.97
CA VAL A 13 -7.30 -20.74 -7.07
C VAL A 13 -6.19 -21.66 -7.66
N PHE A 14 -6.08 -22.89 -7.23
CA PHE A 14 -5.03 -23.85 -7.59
C PHE A 14 -5.21 -24.62 -8.93
N ALA A 15 -6.08 -24.19 -9.84
CA ALA A 15 -6.36 -24.92 -11.07
C ALA A 15 -5.94 -24.24 -12.36
N LEU A 16 -4.83 -23.47 -12.39
CA LEU A 16 -4.38 -22.86 -13.64
C LEU A 16 -2.88 -23.00 -13.92
N ILE A 17 -2.31 -24.15 -13.77
CA ILE A 17 -1.06 -24.51 -14.46
C ILE A 17 -1.16 -26.00 -14.82
N ILE A 18 -1.54 -26.33 -16.02
CA ILE A 18 -1.15 -27.43 -16.92
C ILE A 18 -2.25 -27.60 -17.96
N ALA A 19 -2.13 -26.94 -19.08
CA ALA A 19 -2.68 -27.38 -20.35
C ALA A 19 -2.00 -26.66 -21.50
N ILE A 20 -0.82 -27.09 -21.85
CA ILE A 20 -0.29 -26.88 -23.21
C ILE A 20 0.39 -28.18 -23.63
N THR A 21 -0.11 -28.67 -24.76
CA THR A 21 0.49 -29.55 -25.77
C THR A 21 0.25 -31.07 -25.69
N GLY A 22 -0.49 -31.54 -26.65
CA GLY A 22 0.06 -32.39 -27.71
C GLY A 22 -0.30 -33.85 -27.71
N SER A 23 -1.11 -34.23 -28.65
CA SER A 23 -1.25 -35.50 -29.41
C SER A 23 -0.81 -36.83 -28.80
N PRO A 24 -1.60 -37.91 -28.98
CA PRO A 24 -1.34 -39.22 -28.41
C PRO A 24 -0.31 -39.99 -29.25
N LEU A 25 0.85 -40.24 -28.66
CA LEU A 25 1.73 -41.31 -29.09
C LEU A 25 1.64 -42.48 -28.09
N SER A 26 1.22 -43.63 -28.58
CA SER A 26 1.21 -44.86 -27.83
C SER A 26 2.64 -45.29 -27.47
N VAL A 27 2.95 -45.29 -26.17
CA VAL A 27 4.17 -45.89 -25.64
C VAL A 27 3.78 -46.90 -24.58
N GLN A 28 4.19 -48.14 -24.83
CA GLN A 28 4.09 -49.24 -23.88
C GLN A 28 4.81 -48.88 -22.58
N ALA A 29 4.08 -49.02 -21.48
CA ALA A 29 4.60 -48.78 -20.14
C ALA A 29 5.74 -49.74 -19.81
N ARG A 30 6.94 -49.24 -19.66
CA ARG A 30 7.92 -49.77 -18.73
C ARG A 30 7.72 -49.04 -17.41
N GLU A 31 7.27 -49.79 -16.41
CA GLU A 31 7.33 -49.34 -15.01
C GLU A 31 8.81 -49.13 -14.66
N SER A 32 9.30 -47.94 -14.81
CA SER A 32 10.48 -47.44 -14.13
C SER A 32 9.99 -46.54 -13.00
N GLU A 33 10.33 -46.90 -11.78
CA GLU A 33 10.15 -46.09 -10.58
C GLU A 33 10.70 -44.69 -10.84
N MET A 34 9.84 -43.75 -11.23
CA MET A 34 10.17 -42.35 -11.12
C MET A 34 9.99 -41.99 -9.65
N PRO A 35 11.04 -41.48 -8.98
CA PRO A 35 10.84 -40.88 -7.68
C PRO A 35 9.87 -39.71 -7.89
N HIS A 36 8.68 -39.83 -7.34
CA HIS A 36 7.76 -38.70 -7.19
C HIS A 36 8.43 -37.71 -6.22
N LEU A 37 9.27 -36.85 -6.75
CA LEU A 37 9.59 -35.61 -6.10
C LEU A 37 8.29 -34.77 -6.13
N ILE A 38 7.39 -35.06 -5.20
CA ILE A 38 6.36 -34.11 -4.80
C ILE A 38 7.15 -33.00 -4.10
N GLN A 39 7.56 -31.99 -4.85
CA GLN A 39 8.08 -30.78 -4.27
C GLN A 39 6.91 -30.13 -3.53
N THR A 40 6.92 -30.24 -2.22
CA THR A 40 5.90 -29.61 -1.38
C THR A 40 6.12 -28.10 -1.55
N VAL A 41 5.18 -27.42 -2.16
CA VAL A 41 5.17 -25.95 -2.22
C VAL A 41 5.03 -25.46 -0.79
N THR A 42 5.97 -24.66 -0.33
CA THR A 42 5.96 -24.05 0.99
C THR A 42 5.21 -22.72 0.95
N GLU A 43 4.79 -22.23 2.12
CA GLU A 43 4.20 -20.89 2.24
C GLU A 43 5.18 -19.81 1.74
N GLN A 44 6.47 -19.99 1.96
CA GLN A 44 7.50 -19.09 1.44
C GLN A 44 7.56 -19.11 -0.10
N ASP A 45 7.44 -20.28 -0.75
CA ASP A 45 7.40 -20.37 -2.22
C ASP A 45 6.18 -19.61 -2.79
N VAL A 46 5.03 -19.67 -2.09
CA VAL A 46 3.82 -18.91 -2.47
C VAL A 46 4.07 -17.41 -2.34
N PHE A 47 4.63 -16.97 -1.23
CA PHE A 47 4.94 -15.57 -0.97
C PHE A 47 5.93 -15.01 -2.02
N GLU A 48 7.01 -15.71 -2.30
CA GLU A 48 7.97 -15.33 -3.33
C GLU A 48 7.32 -15.27 -4.74
N GLY A 49 6.40 -16.21 -5.01
CA GLY A 49 5.60 -16.20 -6.23
C GLY A 49 4.69 -14.99 -6.33
N MET A 50 4.06 -14.56 -5.23
CA MET A 50 3.22 -13.36 -5.19
C MET A 50 4.05 -12.10 -5.45
N LEU A 51 5.24 -12.00 -4.86
CA LEU A 51 6.17 -10.88 -5.12
C LEU A 51 6.57 -10.83 -6.59
N ALA A 52 6.98 -11.97 -7.16
CA ALA A 52 7.43 -12.05 -8.55
C ALA A 52 6.32 -11.70 -9.58
N LEU A 53 5.05 -11.85 -9.20
CA LEU A 53 3.88 -11.54 -10.03
C LEU A 53 3.22 -10.19 -9.70
N ASP A 54 3.85 -9.35 -8.87
CA ASP A 54 3.30 -8.06 -8.44
C ASP A 54 1.90 -8.15 -7.77
N LEU A 55 1.56 -9.29 -7.16
CA LEU A 55 0.23 -9.52 -6.59
C LEU A 55 -0.02 -8.73 -5.29
N PHE A 56 1.04 -8.20 -4.69
CA PHE A 56 0.91 -7.30 -3.54
C PHE A 56 0.54 -5.86 -3.94
N LYS A 57 0.66 -5.47 -5.19
CA LYS A 57 0.28 -4.11 -5.61
C LYS A 57 -1.22 -3.97 -5.77
N THR A 58 -1.76 -2.83 -5.33
CA THR A 58 -3.18 -2.50 -5.55
C THR A 58 -3.54 -2.56 -7.04
N PRO A 59 -4.68 -3.13 -7.43
CA PRO A 59 -5.16 -3.07 -8.79
C PRO A 59 -5.55 -1.63 -9.17
N VAL A 60 -5.37 -1.28 -10.43
CA VAL A 60 -5.77 0.02 -10.98
C VAL A 60 -6.90 -0.14 -11.99
N LEU A 61 -7.71 0.90 -12.14
CA LEU A 61 -8.84 0.92 -13.08
C LEU A 61 -8.38 1.36 -14.49
N GLU A 62 -9.08 0.91 -15.52
CA GLU A 62 -8.87 1.39 -16.89
C GLU A 62 -9.43 2.82 -17.09
N THR A 63 -10.51 3.15 -16.37
CA THR A 63 -11.18 4.46 -16.40
C THR A 63 -11.31 5.01 -14.99
N GLU A 64 -11.34 6.32 -14.85
CA GLU A 64 -11.47 7.02 -13.58
C GLU A 64 -12.83 6.75 -12.92
N ASP A 65 -12.79 6.38 -11.63
CA ASP A 65 -13.95 6.16 -10.76
C ASP A 65 -13.43 6.11 -9.33
N CYS A 66 -13.41 7.25 -8.63
CA CYS A 66 -12.83 7.37 -7.28
C CYS A 66 -13.42 6.36 -6.29
N ALA A 67 -14.72 6.10 -6.34
CA ALA A 67 -15.36 5.16 -5.43
C ALA A 67 -14.89 3.72 -5.62
N LYS A 68 -14.72 3.28 -6.88
CA LYS A 68 -14.16 1.95 -7.16
C LYS A 68 -12.66 1.88 -6.92
N ALA A 69 -11.92 2.95 -7.25
CA ALA A 69 -10.50 3.03 -6.97
C ALA A 69 -10.24 2.94 -5.46
N TYR A 70 -11.06 3.62 -4.64
CA TYR A 70 -10.99 3.52 -3.19
C TYR A 70 -11.09 2.06 -2.69
N GLU A 71 -12.05 1.28 -3.18
CA GLU A 71 -12.18 -0.14 -2.80
C GLU A 71 -10.92 -0.96 -3.08
N ASN A 72 -10.15 -0.57 -4.11
CA ASN A 72 -8.89 -1.23 -4.44
C ASN A 72 -7.73 -0.77 -3.54
N VAL A 73 -7.70 0.51 -3.14
CA VAL A 73 -6.53 1.09 -2.45
C VAL A 73 -6.65 1.13 -0.93
N LYS A 74 -7.85 1.02 -0.34
CA LYS A 74 -8.03 1.10 1.11
C LYS A 74 -7.16 0.11 1.89
N SER A 75 -6.89 -1.07 1.31
CA SER A 75 -6.04 -2.11 1.90
C SER A 75 -4.54 -1.77 1.92
N CYS A 76 -4.11 -0.71 1.25
CA CYS A 76 -2.73 -0.22 1.34
C CYS A 76 -2.57 0.98 2.30
N VAL A 77 -3.66 1.45 2.91
CA VAL A 77 -3.62 2.54 3.88
C VAL A 77 -3.74 1.98 5.29
N VAL A 78 -2.87 2.43 6.18
CA VAL A 78 -2.79 1.97 7.57
C VAL A 78 -2.96 3.15 8.52
N ARG A 79 -3.41 2.87 9.75
CA ARG A 79 -3.41 3.84 10.83
C ARG A 79 -2.12 3.74 11.62
N ILE A 80 -1.53 4.89 11.93
CA ILE A 80 -0.39 5.01 12.83
C ILE A 80 -0.93 5.57 14.13
N GLN A 81 -1.00 4.72 15.16
CA GLN A 81 -1.48 5.10 16.48
C GLN A 81 -0.31 5.45 17.39
N MET A 82 -0.40 6.56 18.12
CA MET A 82 0.64 7.08 19.00
C MET A 82 -0.03 7.56 20.30
N GLY A 83 -0.20 6.65 21.25
CA GLY A 83 -0.98 6.91 22.45
C GLY A 83 -2.42 7.35 22.12
N ASN A 84 -2.78 8.61 22.40
CA ASN A 84 -4.10 9.18 22.08
C ASN A 84 -4.14 9.93 20.74
N ALA A 85 -2.99 10.15 20.10
CA ALA A 85 -2.90 10.76 18.78
C ALA A 85 -2.85 9.69 17.68
N HIS A 86 -3.20 10.06 16.48
CA HIS A 86 -3.06 9.18 15.33
C HIS A 86 -2.76 9.96 14.05
N GLY A 87 -2.21 9.25 13.09
CA GLY A 87 -2.05 9.62 11.71
C GLY A 87 -2.33 8.44 10.81
N SER A 88 -2.08 8.59 9.55
CA SER A 88 -2.20 7.55 8.52
C SER A 88 -0.83 7.21 7.94
N GLY A 89 -0.76 6.10 7.23
CA GLY A 89 0.41 5.67 6.47
C GLY A 89 0.01 4.87 5.25
N ILE A 90 0.97 4.63 4.39
CA ILE A 90 0.81 3.91 3.13
C ILE A 90 1.76 2.71 3.14
N ILE A 91 1.27 1.50 2.92
CA ILE A 91 2.15 0.34 2.71
C ILE A 91 2.91 0.58 1.41
N TRP A 92 4.20 0.86 1.55
CA TRP A 92 5.11 1.25 0.47
C TRP A 92 5.74 0.05 -0.21
N GLU A 93 6.24 -0.88 0.61
CA GLU A 93 6.93 -2.08 0.15
C GLU A 93 6.62 -3.26 1.07
N ILE A 94 6.57 -4.45 0.50
CA ILE A 94 6.51 -5.73 1.22
C ILE A 94 7.65 -6.60 0.71
N THR A 95 8.50 -7.07 1.63
CA THR A 95 9.57 -8.04 1.37
C THR A 95 9.37 -9.27 2.26
N PRO A 96 10.13 -10.37 2.09
CA PRO A 96 10.07 -11.51 2.99
C PRO A 96 10.34 -11.16 4.45
N GLU A 97 11.16 -10.14 4.71
CA GLU A 97 11.63 -9.80 6.06
C GLU A 97 10.81 -8.66 6.68
N LYS A 98 10.30 -7.73 5.87
CA LYS A 98 9.68 -6.50 6.39
C LYS A 98 8.58 -5.95 5.49
N ILE A 99 7.67 -5.23 6.13
CA ILE A 99 6.72 -4.30 5.50
C ILE A 99 7.22 -2.88 5.79
N VAL A 100 7.34 -2.06 4.75
CA VAL A 100 7.68 -0.63 4.87
C VAL A 100 6.41 0.18 4.75
N VAL A 101 6.21 1.12 5.68
CA VAL A 101 5.09 2.06 5.68
C VAL A 101 5.64 3.48 5.56
N ALA A 102 5.20 4.20 4.52
CA ALA A 102 5.46 5.63 4.36
C ALA A 102 4.44 6.45 5.16
N THR A 103 4.88 7.55 5.77
CA THR A 103 4.03 8.51 6.48
C THR A 103 4.70 9.88 6.52
N ASN A 104 4.02 10.90 7.04
CA ASN A 104 4.67 12.19 7.26
C ASN A 104 5.71 12.14 8.39
N LYS A 105 6.78 12.91 8.24
CA LYS A 105 7.79 13.10 9.29
C LYS A 105 7.20 13.68 10.56
N HIS A 106 6.30 14.68 10.46
CA HIS A 106 5.64 15.29 11.61
C HIS A 106 4.76 14.29 12.39
N VAL A 107 4.20 13.26 11.74
CA VAL A 107 3.48 12.17 12.41
C VAL A 107 4.46 11.40 13.30
N LEU A 108 5.65 11.08 12.80
CA LEU A 108 6.66 10.31 13.54
C LEU A 108 7.30 11.10 14.71
N GLU A 109 7.14 12.41 14.80
CA GLU A 109 7.58 13.19 15.97
C GLU A 109 6.88 12.76 17.26
N TYR A 110 5.69 12.20 17.17
CA TYR A 110 4.90 11.68 18.29
C TYR A 110 5.13 10.18 18.55
N TRP A 111 5.90 9.50 17.69
CA TRP A 111 6.17 8.06 17.84
C TRP A 111 6.91 7.76 19.15
N ARG A 112 6.45 6.73 19.86
CA ARG A 112 7.06 6.18 21.08
C ARG A 112 6.92 4.67 21.03
N ASP A 113 8.02 3.95 21.09
CA ASP A 113 8.05 2.48 20.94
C ASP A 113 7.16 1.75 21.96
N GLU A 114 6.90 2.37 23.13
CA GLU A 114 6.14 1.73 24.18
C GLU A 114 4.63 1.78 23.99
N ASP A 115 4.10 2.76 23.24
CA ASP A 115 2.65 3.00 23.09
C ASP A 115 2.21 3.37 21.66
N SER A 116 3.10 3.15 20.69
CA SER A 116 2.81 3.39 19.28
C SER A 116 2.79 2.07 18.52
N TYR A 117 1.84 1.96 17.58
CA TYR A 117 1.69 0.78 16.72
C TYR A 117 1.06 1.16 15.39
N VAL A 118 1.17 0.25 14.41
CA VAL A 118 0.49 0.34 13.12
C VAL A 118 -0.72 -0.58 13.12
N TYR A 119 -1.88 -0.04 12.75
CA TYR A 119 -3.12 -0.79 12.58
C TYR A 119 -3.46 -0.90 11.10
N PHE A 120 -3.68 -2.13 10.65
CA PHE A 120 -4.03 -2.48 9.27
C PHE A 120 -5.55 -2.59 9.11
N GLU A 121 -6.06 -2.20 7.96
CA GLU A 121 -7.50 -2.24 7.62
C GLU A 121 -8.11 -3.63 7.86
N GLN A 122 -7.32 -4.70 7.75
CA GLN A 122 -7.73 -6.08 8.00
C GLN A 122 -7.86 -6.44 9.49
N GLY A 123 -7.66 -5.49 10.41
CA GLY A 123 -7.83 -5.69 11.85
C GLY A 123 -6.57 -6.18 12.59
N HIS A 124 -5.38 -6.06 11.98
CA HIS A 124 -4.12 -6.45 12.58
C HIS A 124 -3.38 -5.26 13.19
N TYR A 125 -2.70 -5.50 14.31
CA TYR A 125 -1.80 -4.55 14.96
C TYR A 125 -0.36 -5.05 14.81
N ALA A 126 0.57 -4.14 14.63
CA ALA A 126 1.99 -4.47 14.56
C ALA A 126 2.85 -3.42 15.24
N ASP A 127 3.89 -3.90 15.91
CA ASP A 127 4.99 -3.08 16.37
C ASP A 127 5.82 -2.67 15.15
N ALA A 128 6.35 -1.46 15.17
CA ALA A 128 7.20 -0.95 14.10
C ALA A 128 8.39 -0.18 14.66
N ALA A 129 9.43 -0.05 13.87
CA ALA A 129 10.57 0.81 14.16
C ALA A 129 10.70 1.89 13.09
N ILE A 130 11.16 3.08 13.45
CA ILE A 130 11.46 4.12 12.47
C ILE A 130 12.61 3.63 11.57
N LEU A 131 12.31 3.44 10.29
CA LEU A 131 13.29 3.11 9.27
C LEU A 131 14.16 4.32 8.94
N GLY A 132 13.58 5.49 8.85
CA GLY A 132 14.26 6.76 8.61
C GLY A 132 13.26 7.88 8.39
N VAL A 133 13.78 9.11 8.42
CA VAL A 133 13.04 10.34 8.09
C VAL A 133 13.86 11.17 7.12
N SER A 134 13.19 11.83 6.18
CA SER A 134 13.86 12.73 5.25
C SER A 134 14.31 14.02 5.93
N ASP A 135 15.44 14.55 5.52
CA ASP A 135 15.89 15.88 5.94
C ASP A 135 15.23 17.00 5.10
N GLN A 136 14.79 16.67 3.87
CA GLN A 136 14.28 17.63 2.90
C GLN A 136 12.76 17.72 2.89
N TYR A 137 12.07 16.57 3.06
CA TYR A 137 10.63 16.44 2.90
C TYR A 137 9.93 16.06 4.21
N ASP A 138 8.66 16.38 4.32
CA ASP A 138 7.81 15.90 5.43
C ASP A 138 7.43 14.41 5.21
N VAL A 139 8.45 13.55 5.09
CA VAL A 139 8.35 12.12 4.82
C VAL A 139 9.18 11.33 5.81
N GLY A 140 8.63 10.23 6.29
CA GLY A 140 9.33 9.24 7.08
C GLY A 140 8.78 7.84 6.79
N PHE A 141 9.54 6.84 7.21
CA PHE A 141 9.21 5.44 6.98
C PHE A 141 9.32 4.63 8.26
N LEU A 142 8.37 3.71 8.44
CA LEU A 142 8.39 2.68 9.46
C LEU A 142 8.73 1.33 8.82
N ALA A 143 9.42 0.49 9.57
CA ALA A 143 9.66 -0.91 9.23
C ALA A 143 8.97 -1.82 10.23
N ILE A 144 8.24 -2.80 9.74
CA ILE A 144 7.48 -3.79 10.49
C ILE A 144 8.01 -5.15 10.08
N ASP A 145 8.42 -5.97 11.05
CA ASP A 145 8.89 -7.31 10.76
C ASP A 145 7.74 -8.24 10.34
N THR A 146 7.87 -8.93 9.22
CA THR A 146 6.83 -9.81 8.67
C THR A 146 6.49 -10.99 9.56
N TYR A 147 7.41 -11.44 10.43
CA TYR A 147 7.16 -12.53 11.37
C TYR A 147 6.05 -12.23 12.40
N GLN A 148 5.61 -10.98 12.52
CA GLN A 148 4.46 -10.61 13.37
C GLN A 148 3.12 -11.10 12.78
N PHE A 149 3.10 -11.54 11.54
CA PHE A 149 1.92 -11.97 10.81
C PHE A 149 2.03 -13.40 10.33
N SER A 150 0.88 -14.06 10.18
CA SER A 150 0.83 -15.28 9.38
C SER A 150 0.94 -14.97 7.88
N TYR A 151 1.34 -15.93 7.08
CA TYR A 151 1.34 -15.77 5.62
C TYR A 151 -0.08 -15.46 5.08
N GLU A 152 -1.11 -16.08 5.65
CA GLU A 152 -2.52 -15.82 5.30
C GLU A 152 -2.91 -14.34 5.53
N ASP A 153 -2.32 -13.68 6.53
CA ASP A 153 -2.58 -12.27 6.80
C ASP A 153 -1.81 -11.38 5.84
N ILE A 154 -0.53 -11.68 5.59
CA ILE A 154 0.31 -10.92 4.65
C ILE A 154 -0.28 -10.95 3.24
N GLU A 155 -0.86 -12.08 2.80
CA GLU A 155 -1.52 -12.19 1.49
C GLU A 155 -2.66 -11.19 1.28
N LYS A 156 -3.22 -10.63 2.34
CA LYS A 156 -4.31 -9.64 2.30
C LYS A 156 -3.80 -8.20 2.18
N PHE A 157 -2.54 -7.94 2.54
CA PHE A 157 -1.96 -6.61 2.48
C PHE A 157 -1.67 -6.22 1.04
N ARG A 158 -1.71 -4.92 0.77
CA ARG A 158 -1.39 -4.37 -0.55
C ARG A 158 -0.45 -3.20 -0.40
N THR A 159 0.46 -3.06 -1.34
CA THR A 159 1.26 -1.85 -1.50
C THR A 159 0.56 -0.91 -2.48
N ALA A 160 0.76 0.39 -2.31
CA ALA A 160 0.26 1.36 -3.26
C ALA A 160 0.87 1.14 -4.66
N ARG A 161 0.07 1.37 -5.70
CA ARG A 161 0.55 1.36 -7.09
C ARG A 161 1.17 2.70 -7.42
N ILE A 162 2.48 2.70 -7.66
CA ILE A 162 3.28 3.88 -7.95
C ILE A 162 3.58 3.92 -9.45
N ASN A 163 3.44 5.10 -10.06
CA ASN A 163 3.90 5.38 -11.42
C ASN A 163 4.11 6.90 -11.60
N GLU A 164 5.36 7.33 -11.59
CA GLU A 164 5.73 8.74 -11.71
C GLU A 164 5.28 9.37 -13.03
N GLU A 165 5.23 8.58 -14.15
CA GLU A 165 4.69 9.10 -15.41
C GLU A 165 3.21 9.50 -15.32
N ILE A 166 2.43 8.91 -14.40
CA ILE A 166 1.05 9.30 -14.15
C ILE A 166 1.03 10.64 -13.43
N TYR A 167 1.89 10.80 -12.41
CA TYR A 167 2.04 12.07 -11.71
C TYR A 167 2.42 13.22 -12.65
N GLU A 168 3.38 13.03 -13.54
CA GLU A 168 3.81 14.04 -14.53
C GLU A 168 2.69 14.46 -15.49
N LYS A 169 1.69 13.60 -15.69
CA LYS A 169 0.54 13.85 -16.58
C LYS A 169 -0.63 14.53 -15.89
N LEU A 170 -0.61 14.66 -14.57
CA LEU A 170 -1.67 15.34 -13.82
C LEU A 170 -1.88 16.78 -14.29
N ARG A 171 -3.13 17.20 -14.30
CA ARG A 171 -3.54 18.54 -14.72
C ARG A 171 -4.52 19.15 -13.73
N LEU A 172 -4.57 20.47 -13.72
CA LEU A 172 -5.60 21.21 -12.99
C LEU A 172 -6.99 20.68 -13.32
N GLY A 173 -7.72 20.30 -12.28
CA GLY A 173 -9.10 19.80 -12.38
C GLY A 173 -9.22 18.28 -12.51
N ASP A 174 -8.13 17.53 -12.64
CA ASP A 174 -8.17 16.07 -12.62
C ASP A 174 -8.72 15.59 -11.27
N GLU A 175 -9.49 14.49 -11.32
CA GLU A 175 -10.06 13.87 -10.13
C GLU A 175 -8.97 13.20 -9.29
N MET A 176 -9.02 13.42 -7.99
CA MET A 176 -8.21 12.72 -6.99
C MET A 176 -9.02 12.46 -5.73
N PHE A 177 -8.52 11.62 -4.85
CA PHE A 177 -9.11 11.41 -3.54
C PHE A 177 -8.03 11.08 -2.51
N SER A 178 -8.29 11.45 -1.26
CA SER A 178 -7.44 11.09 -0.11
C SER A 178 -8.17 10.09 0.77
N VAL A 179 -7.42 9.18 1.39
CA VAL A 179 -7.97 8.12 2.24
C VAL A 179 -7.62 8.39 3.70
N ASP A 180 -8.64 8.37 4.56
CA ASP A 180 -8.51 8.30 6.01
C ASP A 180 -8.45 6.83 6.44
N SER A 181 -7.52 6.50 7.32
CA SER A 181 -7.26 5.12 7.72
C SER A 181 -8.34 4.58 8.67
N ALA A 182 -8.62 3.28 8.55
CA ALA A 182 -9.49 2.56 9.48
C ALA A 182 -8.90 2.48 10.89
N SER A 183 -9.76 2.21 11.87
CA SER A 183 -9.39 1.81 13.24
C SER A 183 -10.22 0.58 13.66
N ASP A 184 -10.06 0.13 14.89
CA ASP A 184 -10.88 -0.93 15.48
C ASP A 184 -12.36 -0.53 15.67
N THR A 185 -12.67 0.76 15.57
CA THR A 185 -14.01 1.34 15.78
C THR A 185 -14.56 2.11 14.59
N GLU A 186 -13.72 2.43 13.61
CA GLU A 186 -14.06 3.26 12.45
C GLU A 186 -13.56 2.59 11.17
N GLU A 187 -14.41 2.50 10.17
CA GLU A 187 -14.02 2.06 8.83
C GLU A 187 -13.18 3.15 8.14
N ALA A 188 -12.34 2.75 7.18
CA ALA A 188 -11.65 3.71 6.34
C ALA A 188 -12.66 4.52 5.52
N GLU A 189 -12.37 5.79 5.31
CA GLU A 189 -13.18 6.70 4.49
C GLU A 189 -12.32 7.34 3.40
N TYR A 190 -12.94 7.78 2.30
CA TYR A 190 -12.26 8.56 1.29
C TYR A 190 -12.97 9.90 1.07
N PHE A 191 -12.18 10.89 0.64
CA PHE A 191 -12.64 12.24 0.40
C PHE A 191 -12.20 12.67 -1.01
N GLU A 192 -13.19 12.88 -1.87
CA GLU A 192 -12.96 13.35 -3.23
C GLU A 192 -12.41 14.77 -3.25
N ALA A 193 -11.53 15.02 -4.17
CA ALA A 193 -10.87 16.30 -4.40
C ALA A 193 -10.55 16.47 -5.89
N THR A 194 -10.09 17.64 -6.28
CA THR A 194 -9.56 17.89 -7.60
C THR A 194 -8.17 18.52 -7.50
N VAL A 195 -7.28 18.16 -8.43
CA VAL A 195 -5.94 18.75 -8.54
C VAL A 195 -6.04 20.25 -8.80
N GLY A 196 -5.44 21.05 -7.93
CA GLY A 196 -5.29 22.49 -8.08
C GLY A 196 -3.94 22.88 -8.68
N ASP A 197 -2.87 22.27 -8.19
CA ASP A 197 -1.50 22.44 -8.69
C ASP A 197 -0.65 21.25 -8.22
N THR A 198 0.19 20.71 -9.08
CA THR A 198 1.08 19.59 -8.72
C THR A 198 2.36 20.04 -8.01
N HIS A 199 2.68 21.32 -8.00
CA HIS A 199 3.93 21.84 -7.46
C HIS A 199 3.76 23.27 -6.90
N MET A 200 2.79 23.46 -6.01
CA MET A 200 2.48 24.74 -5.39
C MET A 200 3.34 25.00 -4.16
N TYR A 201 4.07 26.10 -4.13
CA TYR A 201 4.76 26.50 -2.89
C TYR A 201 3.75 27.00 -1.85
N ILE A 202 3.73 26.37 -0.69
CA ILE A 202 2.85 26.73 0.43
C ILE A 202 3.71 27.21 1.59
N GLU A 203 3.63 28.51 1.87
CA GLU A 203 4.45 29.20 2.89
C GLU A 203 4.33 28.53 4.28
N TYR A 204 3.15 28.03 4.63
CA TYR A 204 2.92 27.37 5.92
C TYR A 204 3.78 26.11 6.12
N PHE A 205 4.03 25.34 5.05
CA PHE A 205 4.87 24.14 5.08
C PHE A 205 6.31 24.41 4.67
N ASP A 206 6.61 25.62 4.16
CA ASP A 206 7.91 26.00 3.55
C ASP A 206 8.35 24.97 2.49
N ALA A 207 7.40 24.49 1.68
CA ALA A 207 7.62 23.41 0.73
C ALA A 207 6.75 23.55 -0.52
N TYR A 208 7.17 22.89 -1.60
CA TYR A 208 6.33 22.65 -2.76
C TYR A 208 5.46 21.42 -2.54
N MET A 209 4.17 21.55 -2.78
CA MET A 209 3.16 20.56 -2.42
C MET A 209 2.26 20.21 -3.61
N LEU A 210 1.75 19.00 -3.63
CA LEU A 210 0.53 18.68 -4.38
C LEU A 210 -0.63 19.38 -3.70
N TYR A 211 -1.20 20.38 -4.38
CA TYR A 211 -2.32 21.17 -3.87
C TYR A 211 -3.63 20.78 -4.56
N GLY A 212 -4.71 20.74 -3.81
CA GLY A 212 -6.02 20.41 -4.36
C GLY A 212 -7.18 21.06 -3.63
N TYR A 213 -8.34 20.98 -4.28
CA TYR A 213 -9.61 21.42 -3.73
C TYR A 213 -10.38 20.20 -3.24
N GLY A 214 -10.39 19.99 -1.93
CA GLY A 214 -11.00 18.87 -1.27
C GLY A 214 -10.86 18.95 0.25
N PHE A 215 -11.58 18.08 0.93
CA PHE A 215 -11.59 18.05 2.40
C PHE A 215 -10.39 17.25 2.93
N ALA A 216 -9.80 17.75 4.01
CA ALA A 216 -8.85 17.00 4.82
C ALA A 216 -9.15 17.25 6.30
N LYS A 217 -9.03 16.21 7.13
CA LYS A 217 -9.23 16.27 8.58
C LYS A 217 -8.00 15.78 9.34
N GLU A 218 -7.97 16.04 10.64
CA GLU A 218 -6.97 15.47 11.55
C GLU A 218 -6.99 13.93 11.45
N GLY A 219 -5.82 13.31 11.44
CA GLY A 219 -5.65 11.87 11.28
C GLY A 219 -5.34 11.42 9.84
N MET A 220 -5.67 12.20 8.82
CA MET A 220 -5.36 11.88 7.43
C MET A 220 -3.89 12.11 7.08
N SER A 221 -3.14 12.86 7.89
CA SER A 221 -1.70 13.10 7.68
C SER A 221 -0.93 11.80 7.54
N GLY A 222 -0.17 11.65 6.46
CA GLY A 222 0.57 10.44 6.09
C GLY A 222 -0.21 9.44 5.24
N GLY A 223 -1.53 9.63 5.08
CA GLY A 223 -2.38 8.81 4.22
C GLY A 223 -2.20 9.11 2.73
N GLY A 224 -2.56 8.13 1.89
CA GLY A 224 -2.41 8.24 0.44
C GLY A 224 -3.40 9.20 -0.20
N THR A 225 -2.90 9.98 -1.16
CA THR A 225 -3.69 10.69 -2.15
C THR A 225 -3.55 9.96 -3.49
N PHE A 226 -4.66 9.61 -4.11
CA PHE A 226 -4.71 8.78 -5.31
C PHE A 226 -5.44 9.49 -6.46
N ASP A 227 -5.09 9.17 -7.71
CA ASP A 227 -5.87 9.56 -8.89
C ASP A 227 -7.18 8.74 -8.99
N GLY A 228 -8.10 9.12 -9.85
CA GLY A 228 -9.39 8.43 -10.06
C GLY A 228 -9.26 6.99 -10.53
N ARG A 229 -8.07 6.48 -10.85
CA ARG A 229 -7.81 5.09 -11.22
C ARG A 229 -7.15 4.27 -10.11
N GLY A 230 -6.67 4.92 -9.02
CA GLY A 230 -6.03 4.30 -7.88
C GLY A 230 -4.49 4.27 -7.93
N TYR A 231 -3.86 5.08 -8.77
CA TYR A 231 -2.42 5.33 -8.66
C TYR A 231 -2.15 6.30 -7.52
N LEU A 232 -1.14 6.01 -6.71
CA LEU A 232 -0.66 6.95 -5.71
C LEU A 232 -0.07 8.16 -6.41
N ILE A 233 -0.49 9.35 -6.03
CA ILE A 233 0.00 10.63 -6.56
C ILE A 233 0.60 11.54 -5.50
N GLY A 234 0.42 11.21 -4.22
CA GLY A 234 0.98 11.98 -3.11
C GLY A 234 0.59 11.42 -1.76
N MET A 235 1.00 12.14 -0.72
CA MET A 235 0.72 11.80 0.67
C MET A 235 0.13 13.03 1.37
N THR A 236 -1.08 12.92 1.91
CA THR A 236 -1.79 13.99 2.58
C THR A 236 -0.96 14.53 3.76
N THR A 237 -0.76 15.84 3.82
CA THR A 237 -0.05 16.50 4.92
C THR A 237 -0.98 17.40 5.75
N GLY A 238 -1.96 18.03 5.11
CA GLY A 238 -2.89 18.90 5.78
C GLY A 238 -3.94 19.50 4.87
N GLY A 239 -4.77 20.37 5.43
CA GLY A 239 -5.81 21.07 4.70
C GLY A 239 -6.35 22.26 5.44
N THR A 240 -7.32 22.94 4.85
CA THR A 240 -7.99 24.12 5.42
C THR A 240 -9.48 23.90 5.60
N TYR A 241 -10.11 24.73 6.43
CA TYR A 241 -11.58 24.80 6.55
C TYR A 241 -12.29 25.24 5.27
N TRP A 242 -11.55 25.64 4.24
CA TRP A 242 -12.08 26.11 2.96
C TRP A 242 -12.09 25.01 1.90
N ASN A 243 -11.99 23.75 2.32
CA ASN A 243 -11.88 22.59 1.41
C ASN A 243 -10.65 22.71 0.47
N GLU A 244 -9.51 22.99 1.05
CA GLU A 244 -8.22 22.90 0.38
C GLU A 244 -7.41 21.81 1.06
N THR A 245 -6.69 21.04 0.28
CA THR A 245 -5.80 19.98 0.76
C THR A 245 -4.41 20.16 0.17
N ALA A 246 -3.40 19.78 0.93
CA ALA A 246 -2.01 19.77 0.51
C ALA A 246 -1.34 18.47 0.94
N GLY A 247 -0.48 17.95 0.10
CA GLY A 247 0.26 16.72 0.36
C GLY A 247 1.66 16.75 -0.23
N VAL A 248 2.54 15.88 0.28
CA VAL A 248 3.85 15.67 -0.32
C VAL A 248 3.66 15.03 -1.70
N PRO A 249 4.25 15.60 -2.76
CA PRO A 249 4.20 15.04 -4.10
C PRO A 249 4.81 13.63 -4.18
N LEU A 250 4.29 12.75 -5.04
CA LEU A 250 4.83 11.41 -5.21
C LEU A 250 6.34 11.37 -5.52
N PRO A 251 6.91 12.20 -6.42
CA PRO A 251 8.36 12.20 -6.67
C PRO A 251 9.19 12.45 -5.41
N ASP A 252 8.75 13.35 -4.54
CA ASP A 252 9.47 13.69 -3.30
C ASP A 252 9.44 12.53 -2.29
N ILE A 253 8.35 11.72 -2.29
CA ILE A 253 8.28 10.51 -1.47
C ILE A 253 9.23 9.43 -1.99
N VAL A 254 9.31 9.28 -3.32
CA VAL A 254 10.23 8.33 -3.98
C VAL A 254 11.68 8.70 -3.67
N GLU A 255 12.05 9.97 -3.88
CA GLU A 255 13.40 10.48 -3.60
C GLU A 255 13.78 10.28 -2.12
N ALA A 256 12.88 10.62 -1.18
CA ALA A 256 13.11 10.40 0.25
C ALA A 256 13.34 8.92 0.60
N TYR A 257 12.61 8.01 -0.05
CA TYR A 257 12.80 6.58 0.19
C TYR A 257 14.15 6.08 -0.32
N GLU A 258 14.52 6.47 -1.55
CA GLU A 258 15.80 6.10 -2.15
C GLU A 258 16.99 6.59 -1.32
N GLU A 259 16.97 7.84 -0.85
CA GLU A 259 18.00 8.41 0.03
C GLU A 259 18.15 7.62 1.33
N ILE A 260 17.03 7.29 2.01
CA ILE A 260 17.04 6.56 3.28
C ILE A 260 17.58 5.14 3.10
N VAL A 261 17.19 4.44 2.02
CA VAL A 261 17.66 3.09 1.74
C VAL A 261 19.15 3.10 1.37
N GLN A 262 19.60 4.08 0.59
CA GLN A 262 21.02 4.21 0.24
C GLN A 262 21.88 4.47 1.48
N MET A 263 21.53 5.44 2.33
CA MET A 263 22.24 5.74 3.58
C MET A 263 22.38 4.51 4.49
N LYS A 264 21.34 3.66 4.57
CA LYS A 264 21.39 2.44 5.36
C LYS A 264 22.33 1.40 4.77
N SER A 265 22.33 1.24 3.45
CA SER A 265 23.23 0.29 2.78
C SER A 265 24.70 0.66 2.97
N GLU A 266 25.02 1.95 2.95
CA GLU A 266 26.38 2.46 3.21
C GLU A 266 26.82 2.20 4.66
N ASN A 267 25.94 2.49 5.64
CA ASN A 267 26.24 2.26 7.07
C ASN A 267 26.36 0.77 7.46
N MET A 268 25.80 -0.15 6.67
CA MET A 268 25.97 -1.60 6.91
C MET A 268 27.25 -2.16 6.25
N ALA A 269 27.89 -1.39 5.36
CA ALA A 269 29.11 -1.79 4.65
C ALA A 269 30.40 -1.35 5.39
N GLU A 270 30.30 -0.48 6.40
CA GLU A 270 31.37 -0.07 7.31
C GLU A 270 31.40 -0.95 8.58
#